data_5ed511c2a9f4b875439b8ced0c0d0fc0
#
_entry.id   5ed511c2a9f4b875439b8ced0c0d0fc0
#
_cell.length_a   1.000
_cell.length_b   1.000
_cell.length_c   1.000
_cell.angle_alpha   90.00
_cell.angle_beta   90.00
_cell.angle_gamma   90.00
#
_symmetry.space_group_name_H-M   'P 1'
#
loop_
_entity.id
_entity.type
_entity.pdbx_description
1 polymer ?
#
loop_
_entity_poly.entity_id
_entity_poly.type
_entity_poly.pdbx_seq_one_letter_code
_entity_poly.pdbx_strand_id
1 'polypeptide(L)'
;TPATNARHTPEGLDSAHGSIQDPLGNAIHTLTGGPVEGATIAIHGLGPIGLFAVNAAKAMGATKVIAIDWDNRYRMDIASNLGADIVLGKDDDIVKEILAATDGRGVDNTCEFSGSPTALANAIHSTRMGGYLNVLSVYANSMPEVPMNDLVFRYLHLKGINGRKMWSTWDTMHELLASEAIDVDS
;
A
#
# COMPACT_ATOMS: atom_id res chain seq x y z
N THR A 1 -8.22 8.73 -27.59
CA THR A 1 -7.36 9.20 -26.48
C THR A 1 -6.36 10.19 -27.04
N PRO A 2 -6.17 11.39 -26.45
CA PRO A 2 -5.14 12.33 -26.89
C PRO A 2 -3.75 11.69 -26.83
N ALA A 3 -2.87 12.04 -27.79
CA ALA A 3 -1.50 11.52 -27.85
C ALA A 3 -0.69 11.87 -26.57
N THR A 4 -1.06 12.97 -25.90
CA THR A 4 -0.47 13.38 -24.62
C THR A 4 -0.72 12.38 -23.48
N ASN A 5 -1.67 11.47 -23.64
CA ASN A 5 -1.97 10.42 -22.67
C ASN A 5 -1.30 9.07 -23.02
N ALA A 6 -0.45 9.06 -24.03
CA ALA A 6 0.34 7.90 -24.42
C ALA A 6 1.79 8.06 -23.93
N ARG A 7 2.33 7.02 -23.35
CA ARG A 7 3.75 6.90 -22.98
C ARG A 7 4.36 5.71 -23.69
N HIS A 8 5.59 5.88 -24.14
CA HIS A 8 6.37 4.74 -24.60
C HIS A 8 6.67 3.80 -23.43
N THR A 9 6.52 2.52 -23.66
CA THR A 9 7.04 1.52 -22.73
C THR A 9 8.56 1.64 -22.68
N PRO A 10 9.20 1.55 -21.49
CA PRO A 10 10.66 1.55 -21.40
C PRO A 10 11.29 0.50 -22.31
N GLU A 11 12.42 0.85 -22.91
CA GLU A 11 13.17 -0.07 -23.76
C GLU A 11 13.62 -1.28 -22.93
N GLY A 12 13.44 -2.48 -23.49
CA GLY A 12 13.77 -3.74 -22.79
C GLY A 12 12.66 -4.30 -21.89
N LEU A 13 11.60 -3.54 -21.61
CA LEU A 13 10.47 -4.05 -20.84
C LEU A 13 9.59 -4.92 -21.75
N ASP A 14 9.37 -6.17 -21.38
CA ASP A 14 8.50 -7.06 -22.14
C ASP A 14 7.01 -6.69 -22.01
N SER A 15 6.16 -7.31 -22.83
CA SER A 15 4.73 -6.99 -22.86
C SER A 15 3.98 -7.49 -21.62
N ALA A 16 4.47 -8.52 -20.92
CA ALA A 16 3.88 -9.02 -19.70
C ALA A 16 4.08 -7.99 -18.58
N HIS A 17 5.32 -7.53 -18.37
CA HIS A 17 5.63 -6.44 -17.44
C HIS A 17 4.96 -5.12 -17.86
N GLY A 18 4.79 -4.90 -19.17
CA GLY A 18 4.01 -3.76 -19.68
C GLY A 18 2.54 -3.77 -19.22
N SER A 19 1.95 -4.94 -19.05
CA SER A 19 0.53 -5.09 -18.68
C SER A 19 0.23 -4.74 -17.21
N ILE A 20 1.21 -4.87 -16.31
CA ILE A 20 1.04 -4.60 -14.87
C ILE A 20 1.24 -3.12 -14.50
N GLN A 21 1.60 -2.27 -15.45
CA GLN A 21 1.90 -0.85 -15.15
C GLN A 21 0.72 -0.10 -14.53
N ASP A 22 -0.53 -0.46 -14.87
CA ASP A 22 -1.69 0.16 -14.26
C ASP A 22 -1.83 -0.17 -12.77
N PRO A 23 -1.93 -1.43 -12.34
CA PRO A 23 -2.03 -1.77 -10.92
C PRO A 23 -0.78 -1.36 -10.12
N LEU A 24 0.42 -1.47 -10.67
CA LEU A 24 1.65 -1.01 -10.02
C LEU A 24 1.65 0.52 -9.82
N GLY A 25 1.21 1.28 -10.81
CA GLY A 25 1.06 2.73 -10.68
C GLY A 25 0.04 3.14 -9.61
N ASN A 26 -1.04 2.37 -9.45
CA ASN A 26 -2.02 2.57 -8.38
C ASN A 26 -1.41 2.30 -6.99
N ALA A 27 -0.59 1.26 -6.86
CA ALA A 27 0.16 0.96 -5.64
C ALA A 27 1.11 2.10 -5.27
N ILE A 28 1.92 2.58 -6.22
CA ILE A 28 2.87 3.69 -6.03
C ILE A 28 2.12 4.98 -5.66
N HIS A 29 1.01 5.30 -6.32
CA HIS A 29 0.21 6.49 -5.97
C HIS A 29 -0.30 6.42 -4.53
N THR A 30 -0.74 5.25 -4.09
CA THR A 30 -1.25 5.06 -2.72
C THR A 30 -0.12 5.19 -1.71
N LEU A 31 1.02 4.54 -1.94
CA LEU A 31 2.21 4.66 -1.10
C LEU A 31 2.68 6.11 -0.96
N THR A 32 2.79 6.82 -2.08
CA THR A 32 3.26 8.22 -2.11
C THR A 32 2.21 9.24 -1.65
N GLY A 33 1.08 8.77 -1.16
CA GLY A 33 0.12 9.58 -0.41
C GLY A 33 0.65 10.04 0.93
N GLY A 34 1.62 9.32 1.52
CA GLY A 34 2.36 9.61 2.74
C GLY A 34 3.86 9.37 2.56
N PRO A 35 4.67 9.43 3.64
CA PRO A 35 6.09 9.13 3.61
C PRO A 35 6.33 7.65 3.29
N VAL A 36 7.40 7.36 2.55
CA VAL A 36 7.82 5.98 2.21
C VAL A 36 9.24 5.72 2.67
N GLU A 37 10.21 6.48 2.16
CA GLU A 37 11.61 6.34 2.55
C GLU A 37 11.78 6.58 4.06
N GLY A 38 12.42 5.66 4.74
CA GLY A 38 12.64 5.69 6.18
C GLY A 38 11.39 5.44 7.03
N ALA A 39 10.22 5.24 6.43
CA ALA A 39 8.94 5.09 7.13
C ALA A 39 8.62 3.64 7.50
N THR A 40 7.76 3.49 8.51
CA THR A 40 7.04 2.25 8.79
C THR A 40 5.70 2.26 8.09
N ILE A 41 5.39 1.20 7.34
CA ILE A 41 4.20 1.15 6.47
C ILE A 41 3.35 -0.08 6.81
N ALA A 42 2.03 0.11 6.94
CA ALA A 42 1.06 -0.98 6.99
C ALA A 42 0.27 -1.06 5.67
N ILE A 43 0.11 -2.27 5.14
CA ILE A 43 -0.59 -2.53 3.88
C ILE A 43 -1.73 -3.50 4.18
N HIS A 44 -2.96 -3.00 4.13
CA HIS A 44 -4.18 -3.78 4.34
C HIS A 44 -4.76 -4.24 3.01
N GLY A 45 -4.86 -5.55 2.84
CA GLY A 45 -5.35 -6.23 1.64
C GLY A 45 -4.22 -6.56 0.64
N LEU A 46 -3.93 -7.85 0.50
CA LEU A 46 -2.87 -8.39 -0.35
C LEU A 46 -3.40 -8.92 -1.70
N GLY A 47 -4.35 -8.19 -2.30
CA GLY A 47 -4.65 -8.37 -3.71
C GLY A 47 -3.46 -7.95 -4.59
N PRO A 48 -3.55 -8.04 -5.93
CA PRO A 48 -2.44 -7.69 -6.81
C PRO A 48 -1.85 -6.31 -6.53
N ILE A 49 -2.69 -5.29 -6.30
CA ILE A 49 -2.21 -3.93 -6.00
C ILE A 49 -1.50 -3.88 -4.63
N GLY A 50 -2.02 -4.60 -3.62
CA GLY A 50 -1.39 -4.66 -2.29
C GLY A 50 -0.03 -5.36 -2.32
N LEU A 51 0.12 -6.44 -3.08
CA LEU A 51 1.41 -7.12 -3.27
C LEU A 51 2.42 -6.22 -3.99
N PHE A 52 2.01 -5.51 -5.04
CA PHE A 52 2.85 -4.48 -5.66
C PHE A 52 3.23 -3.37 -4.67
N ALA A 53 2.32 -3.00 -3.77
CA ALA A 53 2.64 -2.00 -2.74
C ALA A 53 3.67 -2.51 -1.73
N VAL A 54 3.65 -3.79 -1.33
CA VAL A 54 4.69 -4.40 -0.48
C VAL A 54 6.05 -4.28 -1.16
N ASN A 55 6.15 -4.75 -2.40
CA ASN A 55 7.37 -4.75 -3.18
C ASN A 55 7.91 -3.32 -3.40
N ALA A 56 7.05 -2.42 -3.88
CA ALA A 56 7.42 -1.03 -4.11
C ALA A 56 7.82 -0.30 -2.82
N ALA A 57 7.15 -0.53 -1.69
CA ALA A 57 7.50 0.08 -0.42
C ALA A 57 8.92 -0.28 0.02
N LYS A 58 9.32 -1.55 -0.12
CA LYS A 58 10.69 -2.00 0.18
C LYS A 58 11.70 -1.37 -0.77
N ALA A 59 11.42 -1.39 -2.08
CA ALA A 59 12.27 -0.78 -3.09
C ALA A 59 12.45 0.74 -2.90
N MET A 60 11.42 1.42 -2.40
CA MET A 60 11.44 2.85 -2.09
C MET A 60 12.01 3.19 -0.71
N GLY A 61 12.61 2.23 0.00
CA GLY A 61 13.34 2.47 1.23
C GLY A 61 12.50 2.52 2.51
N ALA A 62 11.32 1.90 2.54
CA ALA A 62 10.59 1.72 3.79
C ALA A 62 11.42 0.90 4.79
N THR A 63 11.50 1.36 6.04
CA THR A 63 12.27 0.67 7.09
C THR A 63 11.57 -0.56 7.61
N LYS A 64 10.24 -0.55 7.59
CA LYS A 64 9.43 -1.70 7.99
C LYS A 64 8.13 -1.73 7.18
N VAL A 65 7.81 -2.88 6.63
CA VAL A 65 6.54 -3.14 5.91
C VAL A 65 5.78 -4.24 6.64
N ILE A 66 4.56 -3.92 7.08
CA ILE A 66 3.63 -4.84 7.72
C ILE A 66 2.51 -5.10 6.73
N ALA A 67 2.41 -6.34 6.27
CA ALA A 67 1.42 -6.78 5.29
C ALA A 67 0.26 -7.50 5.98
N ILE A 68 -0.98 -7.16 5.64
CA ILE A 68 -2.17 -7.68 6.31
C ILE A 68 -3.16 -8.24 5.28
N ASP A 69 -3.54 -9.51 5.42
CA ASP A 69 -4.64 -10.12 4.67
C ASP A 69 -5.53 -10.92 5.62
N TRP A 70 -6.78 -11.22 5.19
CA TRP A 70 -7.71 -11.93 6.07
C TRP A 70 -7.36 -13.41 6.23
N ASP A 71 -7.29 -14.18 5.14
CA ASP A 71 -7.13 -15.63 5.20
C ASP A 71 -6.52 -16.26 3.93
N ASN A 72 -5.84 -15.48 3.11
CA ASN A 72 -5.23 -16.02 1.90
C ASN A 72 -3.74 -16.32 2.11
N ARG A 73 -3.46 -17.54 2.56
CA ARG A 73 -2.09 -18.03 2.84
C ARG A 73 -1.14 -17.79 1.66
N TYR A 74 -1.58 -18.12 0.45
CA TYR A 74 -0.76 -17.95 -0.75
C TYR A 74 -0.30 -16.50 -0.95
N ARG A 75 -1.22 -15.53 -0.79
CA ARG A 75 -0.87 -14.09 -0.89
C ARG A 75 0.03 -13.63 0.25
N MET A 76 -0.18 -14.16 1.45
CA MET A 76 0.64 -13.86 2.61
C MET A 76 2.07 -14.37 2.41
N ASP A 77 2.25 -15.57 1.85
CA ASP A 77 3.55 -16.14 1.52
C ASP A 77 4.26 -15.31 0.44
N ILE A 78 3.53 -14.87 -0.59
CA ILE A 78 4.07 -13.93 -1.60
C ILE A 78 4.51 -12.63 -0.94
N ALA A 79 3.69 -12.01 -0.09
CA ALA A 79 4.05 -10.77 0.60
C ALA A 79 5.34 -10.91 1.42
N SER A 80 5.51 -12.06 2.09
CA SER A 80 6.75 -12.38 2.82
C SER A 80 7.94 -12.46 1.88
N ASN A 81 7.81 -13.13 0.73
CA ASN A 81 8.87 -13.26 -0.27
C ASN A 81 9.23 -11.91 -0.91
N LEU A 82 8.24 -11.02 -1.10
CA LEU A 82 8.44 -9.66 -1.59
C LEU A 82 9.04 -8.70 -0.54
N GLY A 83 9.36 -9.20 0.64
CA GLY A 83 10.10 -8.47 1.66
C GLY A 83 9.25 -7.80 2.74
N ALA A 84 7.98 -8.21 2.94
CA ALA A 84 7.24 -7.80 4.12
C ALA A 84 7.96 -8.29 5.39
N ASP A 85 8.22 -7.38 6.32
CA ASP A 85 8.92 -7.69 7.57
C ASP A 85 8.01 -8.45 8.56
N ILE A 86 6.71 -8.20 8.47
CA ILE A 86 5.68 -8.86 9.28
C ILE A 86 4.47 -9.11 8.39
N VAL A 87 3.88 -10.31 8.50
CA VAL A 87 2.65 -10.67 7.80
C VAL A 87 1.61 -11.11 8.82
N LEU A 88 0.46 -10.45 8.83
CA LEU A 88 -0.62 -10.65 9.79
C LEU A 88 -1.89 -11.16 9.10
N GLY A 89 -2.63 -12.03 9.79
CA GLY A 89 -3.84 -12.66 9.28
C GLY A 89 -5.04 -12.52 10.22
N LYS A 90 -6.07 -13.30 9.93
CA LYS A 90 -7.38 -13.25 10.65
C LYS A 90 -7.31 -13.61 12.13
N ASP A 91 -6.32 -14.41 12.52
CA ASP A 91 -6.17 -14.89 13.89
C ASP A 91 -5.34 -13.93 14.77
N ASP A 92 -4.80 -12.86 14.16
CA ASP A 92 -3.99 -11.86 14.83
C ASP A 92 -4.83 -10.66 15.29
N ASP A 93 -4.46 -10.09 16.43
CA ASP A 93 -4.93 -8.76 16.83
C ASP A 93 -4.10 -7.70 16.08
N ILE A 94 -4.59 -7.30 14.90
CA ILE A 94 -3.87 -6.45 13.96
C ILE A 94 -3.36 -5.17 14.62
N VAL A 95 -4.20 -4.49 15.39
CA VAL A 95 -3.82 -3.21 16.03
C VAL A 95 -2.73 -3.44 17.07
N LYS A 96 -2.89 -4.45 17.91
CA LYS A 96 -1.93 -4.81 18.95
C LYS A 96 -0.57 -5.19 18.36
N GLU A 97 -0.55 -6.01 17.32
CA GLU A 97 0.69 -6.46 16.68
C GLU A 97 1.41 -5.30 15.98
N ILE A 98 0.68 -4.42 15.29
CA ILE A 98 1.29 -3.21 14.69
C ILE A 98 1.85 -2.28 15.77
N LEU A 99 1.12 -2.05 16.84
CA LEU A 99 1.60 -1.23 17.95
C LEU A 99 2.84 -1.84 18.63
N ALA A 100 2.85 -3.16 18.84
CA ALA A 100 4.02 -3.86 19.38
C ALA A 100 5.24 -3.72 18.46
N ALA A 101 5.05 -3.84 17.14
CA ALA A 101 6.11 -3.71 16.14
C ALA A 101 6.65 -2.27 15.97
N THR A 102 5.97 -1.27 16.56
CA THR A 102 6.28 0.16 16.42
C THR A 102 6.45 0.88 17.77
N ASP A 103 6.80 0.15 18.81
CA ASP A 103 7.01 0.68 20.18
C ASP A 103 5.82 1.48 20.70
N GLY A 104 4.59 1.03 20.39
CA GLY A 104 3.34 1.67 20.78
C GLY A 104 2.95 2.91 19.97
N ARG A 105 3.78 3.36 19.02
CA ARG A 105 3.52 4.60 18.25
C ARG A 105 2.49 4.42 17.13
N GLY A 106 2.46 3.26 16.49
CA GLY A 106 1.78 3.00 15.23
C GLY A 106 2.65 3.34 14.02
N VAL A 107 2.18 2.98 12.82
CA VAL A 107 2.91 3.17 11.56
C VAL A 107 2.81 4.61 11.05
N ASP A 108 3.82 5.02 10.27
CA ASP A 108 3.86 6.35 9.67
C ASP A 108 2.86 6.52 8.52
N ASN A 109 2.67 5.46 7.76
CA ASN A 109 1.85 5.46 6.55
C ASN A 109 1.07 4.14 6.45
N THR A 110 -0.22 4.23 6.24
CA THR A 110 -1.11 3.08 6.03
C THR A 110 -1.74 3.15 4.65
N CYS A 111 -1.72 2.03 3.92
CA CYS A 111 -2.35 1.87 2.62
C CYS A 111 -3.48 0.84 2.74
N GLU A 112 -4.71 1.23 2.37
CA GLU A 112 -5.89 0.38 2.44
C GLU A 112 -6.36 0.01 1.04
N PHE A 113 -6.28 -1.30 0.72
CA PHE A 113 -6.62 -1.89 -0.58
C PHE A 113 -7.73 -2.95 -0.49
N SER A 114 -8.22 -3.26 0.72
CA SER A 114 -9.14 -4.39 0.91
C SER A 114 -10.61 -4.03 0.70
N GLY A 115 -11.00 -2.79 0.99
CA GLY A 115 -12.42 -2.36 1.04
C GLY A 115 -13.18 -2.96 2.23
N SER A 116 -12.48 -3.47 3.23
CA SER A 116 -13.07 -4.00 4.46
C SER A 116 -13.28 -2.89 5.49
N PRO A 117 -14.50 -2.71 6.03
CA PRO A 117 -14.72 -1.76 7.13
C PRO A 117 -13.85 -2.04 8.35
N THR A 118 -13.61 -3.33 8.66
CA THR A 118 -12.73 -3.74 9.77
C THR A 118 -11.28 -3.35 9.50
N ALA A 119 -10.79 -3.52 8.27
CA ALA A 119 -9.45 -3.09 7.89
C ALA A 119 -9.28 -1.57 8.00
N LEU A 120 -10.29 -0.80 7.61
CA LEU A 120 -10.29 0.67 7.77
C LEU A 120 -10.23 1.08 9.25
N ALA A 121 -11.01 0.45 10.12
CA ALA A 121 -10.98 0.71 11.56
C ALA A 121 -9.60 0.35 12.15
N ASN A 122 -9.05 -0.81 11.83
CA ASN A 122 -7.71 -1.23 12.25
C ASN A 122 -6.65 -0.23 11.76
N ALA A 123 -6.75 0.22 10.51
CA ALA A 123 -5.85 1.22 9.92
C ALA A 123 -5.87 2.54 10.70
N ILE A 124 -7.05 3.03 11.07
CA ILE A 124 -7.19 4.25 11.88
C ILE A 124 -6.52 4.06 13.26
N HIS A 125 -6.75 2.93 13.93
CA HIS A 125 -6.23 2.68 15.27
C HIS A 125 -4.73 2.38 15.32
N SER A 126 -4.17 1.85 14.23
CA SER A 126 -2.75 1.47 14.17
C SER A 126 -1.83 2.47 13.46
N THR A 127 -2.39 3.49 12.79
CA THR A 127 -1.61 4.61 12.26
C THR A 127 -1.21 5.55 13.39
N ARG A 128 0.04 6.03 13.43
CA ARG A 128 0.52 6.92 14.49
C ARG A 128 -0.20 8.28 14.47
N MET A 129 -0.09 9.01 15.58
CA MET A 129 -0.56 10.41 15.63
C MET A 129 0.13 11.24 14.52
N GLY A 130 -0.63 12.01 13.77
CA GLY A 130 -0.15 12.78 12.63
C GLY A 130 0.29 11.91 11.43
N GLY A 131 -0.05 10.61 11.42
CA GLY A 131 0.27 9.69 10.34
C GLY A 131 -0.68 9.80 9.14
N TYR A 132 -0.38 9.02 8.11
CA TYR A 132 -1.10 9.04 6.83
C TYR A 132 -1.90 7.75 6.65
N LEU A 133 -3.14 7.88 6.18
CA LEU A 133 -4.01 6.78 5.81
C LEU A 133 -4.54 7.02 4.40
N ASN A 134 -4.05 6.25 3.45
CA ASN A 134 -4.38 6.35 2.05
C ASN A 134 -5.28 5.19 1.65
N VAL A 135 -6.47 5.50 1.16
CA VAL A 135 -7.53 4.53 0.83
C VAL A 135 -7.76 4.52 -0.67
N LEU A 136 -7.43 3.42 -1.34
CA LEU A 136 -7.68 3.19 -2.76
C LEU A 136 -8.92 2.34 -2.99
N SER A 137 -9.26 1.49 -2.04
CA SER A 137 -10.35 0.53 -2.16
C SER A 137 -11.73 1.18 -2.27
N VAL A 138 -12.65 0.46 -2.90
CA VAL A 138 -14.07 0.79 -2.96
C VAL A 138 -14.82 -0.16 -2.03
N TYR A 139 -15.68 0.41 -1.18
CA TYR A 139 -16.45 -0.36 -0.21
C TYR A 139 -17.78 -0.81 -0.83
N ALA A 140 -18.14 -2.08 -0.61
CA ALA A 140 -19.41 -2.64 -1.10
C ALA A 140 -20.64 -1.92 -0.51
N ASN A 141 -20.54 -1.49 0.75
CA ASN A 141 -21.52 -0.61 1.38
C ASN A 141 -20.98 0.82 1.37
N SER A 142 -21.77 1.75 0.88
CA SER A 142 -21.37 3.14 0.69
C SER A 142 -21.05 3.91 1.98
N MET A 143 -21.35 3.36 3.15
CA MET A 143 -21.09 3.99 4.45
C MET A 143 -20.55 2.98 5.46
N PRO A 144 -19.23 2.67 5.42
CA PRO A 144 -18.60 1.94 6.50
C PRO A 144 -18.65 2.80 7.78
N GLU A 145 -18.74 2.14 8.93
CA GLU A 145 -18.52 2.82 10.21
C GLU A 145 -17.06 3.28 10.29
N VAL A 146 -16.89 4.60 10.42
CA VAL A 146 -15.57 5.22 10.57
C VAL A 146 -15.47 5.79 11.99
N PRO A 147 -14.46 5.42 12.78
CA PRO A 147 -14.24 6.01 14.11
C PRO A 147 -13.72 7.44 13.98
N MET A 148 -14.63 8.37 13.64
CA MET A 148 -14.30 9.77 13.31
C MET A 148 -13.60 10.50 14.44
N ASN A 149 -13.97 10.23 15.70
CA ASN A 149 -13.32 10.87 16.84
C ASN A 149 -11.84 10.48 16.93
N ASP A 150 -11.51 9.19 16.69
CA ASP A 150 -10.12 8.73 16.70
C ASP A 150 -9.32 9.36 15.56
N LEU A 151 -9.93 9.47 14.39
CA LEU A 151 -9.31 10.14 13.24
C LEU A 151 -8.98 11.60 13.57
N VAL A 152 -9.91 12.33 14.21
CA VAL A 152 -9.73 13.74 14.58
C VAL A 152 -8.70 13.88 15.70
N PHE A 153 -8.84 13.14 16.82
CA PHE A 153 -7.96 13.27 17.98
C PHE A 153 -6.54 12.79 17.71
N ARG A 154 -6.35 11.92 16.72
CA ARG A 154 -5.03 11.44 16.29
C ARG A 154 -4.42 12.27 15.15
N TYR A 155 -5.08 13.34 14.69
CA TYR A 155 -4.59 14.20 13.60
C TYR A 155 -4.27 13.43 12.31
N LEU A 156 -5.03 12.37 11.96
CA LEU A 156 -4.72 11.55 10.80
C LEU A 156 -4.97 12.30 9.49
N HIS A 157 -4.07 12.09 8.54
CA HIS A 157 -4.24 12.51 7.16
C HIS A 157 -4.98 11.42 6.38
N LEU A 158 -6.32 11.45 6.38
CA LEU A 158 -7.12 10.52 5.57
C LEU A 158 -7.22 11.02 4.14
N LYS A 159 -6.81 10.19 3.17
CA LYS A 159 -6.80 10.53 1.76
C LYS A 159 -7.40 9.44 0.90
N GLY A 160 -8.44 9.76 0.14
CA GLY A 160 -8.93 8.92 -0.95
C GLY A 160 -8.00 8.99 -2.14
N ILE A 161 -7.67 7.81 -2.68
CA ILE A 161 -6.83 7.66 -3.87
C ILE A 161 -7.68 7.09 -5.00
N ASN A 162 -7.51 7.63 -6.20
CA ASN A 162 -8.15 7.10 -7.39
C ASN A 162 -7.17 7.12 -8.56
N GLY A 163 -6.90 5.94 -9.12
CA GLY A 163 -6.00 5.81 -10.25
C GLY A 163 -4.56 6.25 -9.95
N ARG A 164 -3.90 6.77 -10.96
CA ARG A 164 -2.50 7.19 -10.92
C ARG A 164 -2.38 8.69 -11.10
N LYS A 165 -1.32 9.28 -10.55
CA LYS A 165 -0.92 10.64 -10.91
C LYS A 165 -0.18 10.62 -12.25
N MET A 166 -0.77 11.23 -13.26
CA MET A 166 -0.10 11.44 -14.54
C MET A 166 0.79 12.69 -14.42
N TRP A 167 2.10 12.64 -14.61
CA TRP A 167 2.92 11.46 -15.01
C TRP A 167 3.85 10.97 -13.90
N SER A 168 3.82 11.59 -12.74
CA SER A 168 4.79 11.35 -11.67
C SER A 168 4.84 9.89 -11.21
N THR A 169 3.68 9.21 -11.09
CA THR A 169 3.69 7.77 -10.74
C THR A 169 4.25 6.90 -11.84
N TRP A 170 4.14 7.34 -13.10
CA TRP A 170 4.75 6.66 -14.23
C TRP A 170 6.27 6.78 -14.23
N ASP A 171 6.78 7.96 -13.92
CA ASP A 171 8.22 8.20 -13.85
C ASP A 171 8.83 7.34 -12.74
N THR A 172 8.28 7.38 -11.53
CA THR A 172 8.73 6.51 -10.41
C THR A 172 8.63 5.02 -10.75
N MET A 173 7.52 4.60 -11.34
CA MET A 173 7.33 3.20 -11.75
C MET A 173 8.38 2.75 -12.77
N HIS A 174 8.66 3.58 -13.78
CA HIS A 174 9.67 3.26 -14.79
C HIS A 174 11.08 3.20 -14.20
N GLU A 175 11.40 4.07 -13.24
CA GLU A 175 12.68 4.03 -12.51
C GLU A 175 12.83 2.73 -11.73
N LEU A 176 11.78 2.30 -11.02
CA LEU A 176 11.77 1.06 -10.24
C LEU A 176 11.90 -0.18 -11.13
N LEU A 177 11.21 -0.21 -12.28
CA LEU A 177 11.28 -1.30 -13.24
C LEU A 177 12.66 -1.35 -13.94
N ALA A 178 13.18 -0.20 -14.35
CA ALA A 178 14.47 -0.12 -15.05
C ALA A 178 15.68 -0.45 -14.15
N SER A 179 15.56 -0.20 -12.86
CA SER A 179 16.60 -0.53 -11.87
C SER A 179 16.53 -1.96 -11.33
N GLU A 180 15.54 -2.75 -11.78
CA GLU A 180 15.24 -4.09 -11.25
C GLU A 180 15.04 -4.10 -9.71
N ALA A 181 14.64 -2.93 -9.16
CA ALA A 181 14.44 -2.78 -7.73
C ALA A 181 13.16 -3.48 -7.21
N ILE A 182 12.24 -3.79 -8.12
CA ILE A 182 11.00 -4.53 -7.83
C ILE A 182 11.00 -5.87 -8.54
N ASP A 183 10.60 -6.90 -7.81
CA ASP A 183 10.39 -8.24 -8.35
C ASP A 183 8.98 -8.31 -8.96
N VAL A 184 8.89 -8.53 -10.26
CA VAL A 184 7.63 -8.62 -11.01
C VAL A 184 7.36 -10.03 -11.54
N ASP A 185 8.26 -10.97 -11.27
CA ASP A 185 8.19 -12.37 -11.73
C ASP A 185 7.73 -13.35 -10.64
N SER A 186 7.70 -12.91 -9.36
CA SER A 186 7.22 -13.70 -8.19
C SER A 186 5.69 -13.62 -7.99
#